data_f6708affc55e86a91dd6a6243a6fa495
#
_entry.id   f6708affc55e86a91dd6a6243a6fa495
#
_cell.length_a   1.000
_cell.length_b   1.000
_cell.length_c   1.000
_cell.angle_alpha   90.00
_cell.angle_beta   90.00
_cell.angle_gamma   90.00
#
_symmetry.space_group_name_H-M   'P 1'
#
loop_
_entity.id
_entity.type
_entity.pdbx_description
1 polymer ?
#
loop_
_entity_poly.entity_id
_entity_poly.type
_entity_poly.pdbx_seq_one_letter_code
_entity_poly.pdbx_strand_id
1 'polypeptide(L)'
;MLFAKRLLTASNEPYLAAIKFMNTRFADKNFHLSDFYDEVWVVCPSCEKKAIAKANRDARLVRLFCVQCGYSKEVSAAFGKTGALVTAAHGYFDASLWLRARFRNNIVWAYNDKHLAYLKAYIGAGLREHKNRPHYTLLEKLPRFYHEARNREALRKVIERLEQKLN
;
A
#
# COMPACT_ATOMS: atom_id res chain seq x y z
N MET A 1 -31.94 30.10 38.51
CA MET A 1 -30.50 29.97 38.14
C MET A 1 -30.25 28.60 37.60
N LEU A 2 -30.46 28.41 36.29
CA LEU A 2 -30.19 27.13 35.59
C LEU A 2 -30.24 27.39 34.08
N PHE A 3 -29.23 28.11 33.57
CA PHE A 3 -28.98 28.25 32.11
C PHE A 3 -27.49 28.50 31.95
N ALA A 4 -26.73 27.47 31.69
CA ALA A 4 -25.43 27.52 31.01
C ALA A 4 -24.71 26.15 31.07
N LYS A 5 -25.24 25.14 30.38
CA LYS A 5 -24.47 23.93 30.02
C LYS A 5 -25.09 23.25 28.80
N ARG A 6 -24.96 23.89 27.64
CA ARG A 6 -25.19 23.23 26.35
C ARG A 6 -24.67 24.14 25.28
N LEU A 7 -23.45 23.93 24.83
CA LEU A 7 -22.89 24.40 23.55
C LEU A 7 -21.35 24.19 23.51
N LEU A 8 -20.88 22.96 23.52
CA LEU A 8 -19.47 22.64 23.23
C LEU A 8 -19.33 21.14 22.93
N THR A 9 -19.98 20.59 21.90
CA THR A 9 -19.71 19.18 21.53
C THR A 9 -19.77 18.84 20.03
N ALA A 10 -20.11 19.73 19.12
CA ALA A 10 -20.28 19.33 17.72
C ALA A 10 -19.32 19.95 16.69
N SER A 11 -18.51 20.94 17.05
CA SER A 11 -17.69 21.69 16.09
C SER A 11 -16.18 21.43 16.13
N ASN A 12 -15.68 20.61 17.04
CA ASN A 12 -14.23 20.44 17.24
C ASN A 12 -13.65 19.10 16.72
N GLU A 13 -14.47 18.11 16.35
CA GLU A 13 -13.97 16.82 15.86
C GLU A 13 -13.08 16.93 14.60
N PRO A 14 -13.47 17.65 13.54
CA PRO A 14 -12.60 17.77 12.38
C PRO A 14 -11.31 18.56 12.67
N TYR A 15 -11.37 19.54 13.55
CA TYR A 15 -10.20 20.33 13.95
C TYR A 15 -9.24 19.52 14.82
N LEU A 16 -9.74 18.77 15.80
CA LEU A 16 -8.95 17.86 16.63
C LEU A 16 -8.35 16.69 15.83
N ALA A 17 -9.12 16.16 14.87
CA ALA A 17 -8.61 15.16 13.94
C ALA A 17 -7.48 15.75 13.08
N ALA A 18 -7.62 16.97 12.57
CA ALA A 18 -6.58 17.64 11.80
C ALA A 18 -5.30 17.89 12.64
N ILE A 19 -5.43 18.32 13.90
CA ILE A 19 -4.29 18.51 14.82
C ILE A 19 -3.62 17.17 15.13
N LYS A 20 -4.38 16.09 15.34
CA LYS A 20 -3.83 14.75 15.60
C LYS A 20 -2.98 14.24 14.42
N PHE A 21 -3.38 14.58 13.19
CA PHE A 21 -2.60 14.25 11.99
C PHE A 21 -1.36 15.14 11.80
N MET A 22 -1.40 16.39 12.21
CA MET A 22 -0.25 17.28 12.09
C MET A 22 0.92 16.85 12.98
N ASN A 23 0.68 16.09 14.05
CA ASN A 23 1.68 15.61 15.01
C ASN A 23 2.16 14.18 14.76
N THR A 24 1.63 13.46 13.76
CA THR A 24 2.13 12.12 13.46
C THR A 24 3.48 12.19 12.74
N ARG A 25 4.49 11.55 13.33
CA ARG A 25 5.81 11.39 12.73
C ARG A 25 5.88 10.09 11.94
N PHE A 26 6.52 10.15 10.79
CA PHE A 26 6.86 8.99 10.00
C PHE A 26 8.38 8.87 9.93
N ALA A 27 8.92 7.77 10.44
CA ALA A 27 10.31 7.37 10.25
C ALA A 27 10.39 6.40 9.06
N ASP A 28 11.13 6.79 8.03
CA ASP A 28 11.37 5.93 6.88
C ASP A 28 12.15 4.69 7.32
N LYS A 29 11.62 3.50 7.01
CA LYS A 29 12.25 2.21 7.26
C LYS A 29 13.21 1.81 6.15
N ASN A 30 13.44 2.69 5.18
CA ASN A 30 14.30 2.49 4.03
C ASN A 30 13.90 1.26 3.17
N PHE A 31 12.61 0.93 3.13
CA PHE A 31 12.13 -0.16 2.28
C PHE A 31 12.33 0.15 0.80
N HIS A 32 12.69 -0.91 0.07
CA HIS A 32 12.69 -0.95 -1.39
C HIS A 32 11.38 -1.58 -1.89
N LEU A 33 11.03 -1.31 -3.12
CA LEU A 33 9.84 -1.93 -3.71
C LEU A 33 9.96 -3.46 -3.77
N SER A 34 11.19 -3.96 -3.94
CA SER A 34 11.51 -5.40 -3.93
C SER A 34 11.20 -6.11 -2.61
N ASP A 35 11.12 -5.39 -1.49
CA ASP A 35 10.79 -5.99 -0.19
C ASP A 35 9.33 -6.48 -0.13
N PHE A 36 8.51 -6.10 -1.12
CA PHE A 36 7.12 -6.50 -1.26
C PHE A 36 6.87 -7.44 -2.45
N TYR A 37 7.93 -7.96 -3.11
CA TYR A 37 7.82 -8.76 -4.33
C TYR A 37 7.33 -10.18 -4.09
N ASP A 38 7.61 -10.75 -2.92
CA ASP A 38 7.38 -12.17 -2.62
C ASP A 38 5.91 -12.54 -2.53
N GLU A 39 5.05 -11.61 -2.11
CA GLU A 39 3.61 -11.82 -2.02
C GLU A 39 2.87 -10.61 -2.58
N VAL A 40 2.08 -10.83 -3.62
CA VAL A 40 1.34 -9.78 -4.31
C VAL A 40 -0.13 -10.20 -4.45
N TRP A 41 -1.03 -9.31 -4.07
CA TRP A 41 -2.46 -9.52 -4.22
C TRP A 41 -2.91 -9.06 -5.60
N VAL A 42 -3.61 -9.94 -6.30
CA VAL A 42 -3.98 -9.76 -7.69
C VAL A 42 -5.47 -10.05 -7.91
N VAL A 43 -5.96 -9.62 -9.05
CA VAL A 43 -7.28 -10.02 -9.54
C VAL A 43 -7.17 -11.43 -10.10
N CYS A 44 -8.01 -12.34 -9.63
CA CYS A 44 -8.06 -13.71 -10.15
C CYS A 44 -8.49 -13.71 -11.62
N PRO A 45 -7.75 -14.36 -12.53
CA PRO A 45 -8.13 -14.39 -13.94
C PRO A 45 -9.38 -15.24 -14.23
N SER A 46 -9.81 -16.07 -13.26
CA SER A 46 -10.98 -16.94 -13.41
C SER A 46 -12.27 -16.34 -12.86
N CYS A 47 -12.22 -15.70 -11.68
CA CYS A 47 -13.44 -15.24 -10.99
C CYS A 47 -13.41 -13.74 -10.60
N GLU A 48 -12.38 -13.02 -10.99
CA GLU A 48 -12.18 -11.58 -10.73
C GLU A 48 -12.14 -11.19 -9.23
N LYS A 49 -12.11 -12.15 -8.32
CA LYS A 49 -11.93 -11.91 -6.88
C LYS A 49 -10.44 -11.84 -6.52
N LYS A 50 -10.17 -11.55 -5.24
CA LYS A 50 -8.80 -11.49 -4.71
C LYS A 50 -8.13 -12.87 -4.84
N ALA A 51 -6.94 -12.88 -5.43
CA ALA A 51 -6.02 -14.00 -5.46
C ALA A 51 -4.63 -13.55 -4.98
N ILE A 52 -3.78 -14.49 -4.64
CA ILE A 52 -2.44 -14.23 -4.12
C ILE A 52 -1.42 -14.87 -5.06
N ALA A 53 -0.50 -14.06 -5.58
CA ALA A 53 0.71 -14.52 -6.23
C ALA A 53 1.84 -14.55 -5.19
N LYS A 54 2.40 -15.73 -4.90
CA LYS A 54 3.42 -15.92 -3.87
C LYS A 54 4.61 -16.67 -4.39
N ALA A 55 5.80 -16.17 -4.07
CA ALA A 55 7.06 -16.81 -4.39
C ALA A 55 7.45 -17.83 -3.33
N ASN A 56 7.88 -18.99 -3.78
CA ASN A 56 8.64 -19.96 -2.99
C ASN A 56 10.07 -19.97 -3.51
N ARG A 57 10.99 -19.40 -2.73
CA ARG A 57 12.39 -19.23 -3.15
C ARG A 57 13.15 -20.55 -3.17
N ASP A 58 12.85 -21.43 -2.22
CA ASP A 58 13.52 -22.72 -2.10
C ASP A 58 13.15 -23.64 -3.28
N ALA A 59 11.88 -23.67 -3.64
CA ALA A 59 11.38 -24.40 -4.80
C ALA A 59 11.62 -23.69 -6.13
N ARG A 60 12.07 -22.43 -6.13
CA ARG A 60 12.21 -21.56 -7.32
C ARG A 60 10.93 -21.48 -8.16
N LEU A 61 9.79 -21.40 -7.46
CA LEU A 61 8.47 -21.35 -8.08
C LEU A 61 7.71 -20.11 -7.61
N VAL A 62 6.86 -19.59 -8.48
CA VAL A 62 5.83 -18.62 -8.09
C VAL A 62 4.47 -19.24 -8.36
N ARG A 63 3.61 -19.21 -7.35
CA ARG A 63 2.24 -19.72 -7.42
C ARG A 63 1.24 -18.59 -7.32
N LEU A 64 0.28 -18.56 -8.23
CA LEU A 64 -0.94 -17.78 -8.12
C LEU A 64 -2.06 -18.68 -7.64
N PHE A 65 -2.74 -18.30 -6.57
CA PHE A 65 -3.82 -19.08 -5.98
C PHE A 65 -5.00 -18.19 -5.57
N CYS A 66 -6.22 -18.61 -5.92
CA CYS A 66 -7.46 -17.95 -5.54
C CYS A 66 -8.27 -18.82 -4.58
N VAL A 67 -8.47 -18.36 -3.35
CA VAL A 67 -9.25 -19.07 -2.33
C VAL A 67 -10.73 -19.20 -2.73
N GLN A 68 -11.25 -18.23 -3.49
CA GLN A 68 -12.68 -18.16 -3.81
C GLN A 68 -13.14 -19.21 -4.85
N CYS A 69 -12.31 -19.49 -5.86
CA CYS A 69 -12.68 -20.42 -6.93
C CYS A 69 -11.72 -21.59 -7.11
N GLY A 70 -10.67 -21.70 -6.27
CA GLY A 70 -9.69 -22.75 -6.37
C GLY A 70 -8.69 -22.60 -7.55
N TYR A 71 -8.79 -21.52 -8.35
CA TYR A 71 -7.83 -21.31 -9.43
C TYR A 71 -6.39 -21.34 -8.91
N SER A 72 -5.55 -22.14 -9.54
CA SER A 72 -4.14 -22.28 -9.19
C SER A 72 -3.29 -22.40 -10.44
N LYS A 73 -2.20 -21.63 -10.48
CA LYS A 73 -1.19 -21.71 -11.55
C LYS A 73 0.19 -21.56 -10.94
N GLU A 74 1.11 -22.39 -11.34
CA GLU A 74 2.53 -22.32 -10.94
C GLU A 74 3.40 -22.08 -12.15
N VAL A 75 4.48 -21.31 -11.96
CA VAL A 75 5.52 -21.07 -12.97
C VAL A 75 6.88 -21.10 -12.30
N SER A 76 7.89 -21.57 -13.03
CA SER A 76 9.29 -21.45 -12.60
C SER A 76 9.68 -19.98 -12.57
N ALA A 77 10.37 -19.57 -11.48
CA ALA A 77 10.84 -18.21 -11.32
C ALA A 77 12.32 -18.10 -11.58
N ALA A 78 12.73 -17.04 -12.28
CA ALA A 78 14.13 -16.63 -12.30
C ALA A 78 14.41 -15.83 -11.01
N PHE A 79 15.44 -16.23 -10.27
CA PHE A 79 15.96 -15.47 -9.12
C PHE A 79 17.29 -14.85 -9.53
N GLY A 80 17.50 -13.59 -9.14
CA GLY A 80 18.77 -12.89 -9.32
C GLY A 80 19.89 -13.51 -8.49
N LYS A 81 21.12 -13.01 -8.65
CA LYS A 81 22.33 -13.50 -7.92
C LYS A 81 22.18 -13.50 -6.39
N THR A 82 21.34 -12.62 -5.85
CA THR A 82 21.07 -12.48 -4.40
C THR A 82 19.91 -13.36 -3.92
N GLY A 83 19.34 -14.21 -4.77
CA GLY A 83 18.13 -14.98 -4.45
C GLY A 83 16.85 -14.15 -4.43
N ALA A 84 16.90 -12.87 -4.82
CA ALA A 84 15.73 -12.01 -4.92
C ALA A 84 14.96 -12.28 -6.22
N LEU A 85 13.63 -12.10 -6.20
CA LEU A 85 12.82 -12.16 -7.41
C LEU A 85 13.27 -11.08 -8.41
N VAL A 86 13.34 -11.46 -9.70
CA VAL A 86 13.67 -10.53 -10.78
C VAL A 86 12.54 -9.52 -11.00
N THR A 87 11.30 -9.95 -10.77
CA THR A 87 10.11 -9.09 -10.76
C THR A 87 9.18 -9.48 -9.61
N ALA A 88 8.23 -8.62 -9.25
CA ALA A 88 7.22 -8.97 -8.26
C ALA A 88 6.39 -10.20 -8.71
N ALA A 89 5.93 -10.99 -7.77
CA ALA A 89 5.29 -12.29 -8.03
C ALA A 89 4.14 -12.24 -9.06
N HIS A 90 3.38 -11.15 -9.12
CA HIS A 90 2.29 -11.00 -10.10
C HIS A 90 2.77 -10.89 -11.54
N GLY A 91 3.99 -10.37 -11.77
CA GLY A 91 4.56 -10.21 -13.11
C GLY A 91 4.77 -11.52 -13.85
N TYR A 92 4.93 -12.63 -13.12
CA TYR A 92 5.04 -13.97 -13.73
C TYR A 92 3.72 -14.49 -14.33
N PHE A 93 2.59 -13.83 -14.04
CA PHE A 93 1.25 -14.21 -14.50
C PHE A 93 0.58 -13.14 -15.34
N ASP A 94 1.24 -12.01 -15.57
CA ASP A 94 0.64 -10.82 -16.18
C ASP A 94 -0.68 -10.40 -15.49
N ALA A 95 -0.73 -10.57 -14.17
CA ALA A 95 -1.93 -10.38 -13.40
C ALA A 95 -2.07 -8.94 -12.91
N SER A 96 -3.29 -8.38 -13.02
CA SER A 96 -3.60 -7.05 -12.51
C SER A 96 -3.60 -7.02 -10.99
N LEU A 97 -3.09 -5.93 -10.39
CA LEU A 97 -3.07 -5.74 -8.95
C LEU A 97 -4.49 -5.60 -8.37
N TRP A 98 -4.73 -6.26 -7.23
CA TRP A 98 -5.97 -6.14 -6.48
C TRP A 98 -6.12 -4.80 -5.79
N LEU A 99 -5.04 -4.33 -5.13
CA LEU A 99 -5.02 -3.05 -4.43
C LEU A 99 -4.61 -1.94 -5.41
N ARG A 100 -5.54 -1.53 -6.25
CA ARG A 100 -5.39 -0.39 -7.16
C ARG A 100 -6.64 0.48 -7.17
N ALA A 101 -6.45 1.80 -7.25
CA ALA A 101 -7.53 2.78 -7.35
C ALA A 101 -7.08 4.02 -8.14
N ARG A 102 -8.03 4.64 -8.84
CA ARG A 102 -7.78 5.86 -9.59
C ARG A 102 -7.66 7.07 -8.65
N PHE A 103 -6.65 7.89 -8.90
CA PHE A 103 -6.44 9.18 -8.28
C PHE A 103 -6.20 10.23 -9.36
N ARG A 104 -7.23 11.01 -9.73
CA ARG A 104 -7.17 11.93 -10.89
C ARG A 104 -6.73 11.19 -12.15
N ASN A 105 -5.64 11.64 -12.79
CA ASN A 105 -5.05 11.00 -13.98
C ASN A 105 -3.99 9.95 -13.64
N ASN A 106 -3.85 9.60 -12.36
CA ASN A 106 -2.88 8.63 -11.86
C ASN A 106 -3.57 7.42 -11.25
N ILE A 107 -2.77 6.38 -10.97
CA ILE A 107 -3.20 5.19 -10.24
C ILE A 107 -2.40 5.09 -8.96
N VAL A 108 -3.09 4.94 -7.83
CA VAL A 108 -2.52 4.55 -6.53
C VAL A 108 -2.65 3.03 -6.42
N TRP A 109 -1.59 2.36 -6.03
CA TRP A 109 -1.58 0.91 -5.91
C TRP A 109 -0.62 0.43 -4.81
N ALA A 110 -0.86 -0.79 -4.35
CA ALA A 110 0.04 -1.50 -3.45
C ALA A 110 0.07 -3.00 -3.82
N TYR A 111 1.16 -3.68 -3.49
CA TYR A 111 1.29 -5.11 -3.75
C TYR A 111 0.48 -5.95 -2.76
N ASN A 112 0.47 -5.54 -1.48
CA ASN A 112 -0.19 -6.25 -0.40
C ASN A 112 -0.56 -5.26 0.73
N ASP A 113 -1.08 -5.78 1.82
CA ASP A 113 -1.45 -5.03 3.02
C ASP A 113 -0.28 -4.28 3.65
N LYS A 114 0.91 -4.91 3.72
CA LYS A 114 2.12 -4.31 4.31
C LYS A 114 2.58 -3.10 3.51
N HIS A 115 2.57 -3.22 2.17
CA HIS A 115 2.90 -2.09 1.29
C HIS A 115 1.86 -0.97 1.43
N LEU A 116 0.56 -1.31 1.47
CA LEU A 116 -0.51 -0.33 1.66
C LEU A 116 -0.38 0.39 3.01
N ALA A 117 -0.10 -0.34 4.09
CA ALA A 117 0.11 0.23 5.41
C ALA A 117 1.31 1.20 5.46
N TYR A 118 2.39 0.86 4.75
CA TYR A 118 3.56 1.73 4.65
C TYR A 118 3.24 3.04 3.90
N LEU A 119 2.53 2.96 2.78
CA LEU A 119 2.05 4.14 2.04
C LEU A 119 1.08 4.98 2.88
N LYS A 120 0.17 4.34 3.63
CA LYS A 120 -0.75 5.01 4.55
C LYS A 120 -0.01 5.82 5.60
N ALA A 121 0.97 5.19 6.26
CA ALA A 121 1.78 5.84 7.28
C ALA A 121 2.53 7.06 6.70
N TYR A 122 3.11 6.92 5.50
CA TYR A 122 3.80 8.01 4.83
C TYR A 122 2.87 9.18 4.45
N ILE A 123 1.72 8.88 3.85
CA ILE A 123 0.75 9.89 3.40
C ILE A 123 0.12 10.60 4.60
N GLY A 124 -0.18 9.85 5.68
CA GLY A 124 -0.81 10.37 6.89
C GLY A 124 0.10 11.23 7.77
N ALA A 125 1.42 11.15 7.61
CA ALA A 125 2.35 11.86 8.47
C ALA A 125 2.44 13.37 8.18
N GLY A 126 2.37 14.17 9.24
CA GLY A 126 2.65 15.60 9.20
C GLY A 126 4.15 15.88 9.04
N LEU A 127 4.97 15.17 9.80
CA LEU A 127 6.43 15.25 9.77
C LEU A 127 7.02 13.95 9.21
N ARG A 128 7.89 14.07 8.23
CA ARG A 128 8.56 12.95 7.55
C ARG A 128 10.05 13.04 7.82
N GLU A 129 10.56 12.11 8.63
CA GLU A 129 11.98 12.04 8.95
C GLU A 129 12.69 11.06 8.02
N HIS A 130 13.81 11.50 7.50
CA HIS A 130 14.67 10.73 6.61
C HIS A 130 16.04 10.58 7.28
N LYS A 131 16.35 9.40 7.80
CA LYS A 131 17.64 9.12 8.42
C LYS A 131 18.50 8.29 7.48
N ASN A 132 19.78 8.63 7.40
CA ASN A 132 20.90 7.91 6.74
C ASN A 132 20.48 6.98 5.60
N ARG A 133 20.51 7.47 4.34
CA ARG A 133 20.10 6.72 3.18
C ARG A 133 21.31 6.32 2.35
N PRO A 134 21.72 5.06 2.36
CA PRO A 134 22.75 4.58 1.45
C PRO A 134 22.23 4.40 0.00
N HIS A 135 20.90 4.27 -0.21
CA HIS A 135 20.30 3.97 -1.51
C HIS A 135 18.91 4.62 -1.65
N TYR A 136 18.41 4.72 -2.89
CA TYR A 136 17.07 5.19 -3.20
C TYR A 136 16.01 4.23 -2.65
N THR A 137 15.21 4.71 -1.68
CA THR A 137 14.11 3.96 -1.08
C THR A 137 12.87 3.93 -1.97
N LEU A 138 11.88 3.12 -1.60
CA LEU A 138 10.58 3.08 -2.26
C LEU A 138 9.95 4.48 -2.31
N LEU A 139 10.02 5.23 -1.20
CA LEU A 139 9.38 6.54 -1.09
C LEU A 139 9.98 7.57 -2.04
N GLU A 140 11.28 7.53 -2.27
CA GLU A 140 11.96 8.45 -3.20
C GLU A 140 11.60 8.17 -4.66
N LYS A 141 11.24 6.93 -4.97
CA LYS A 141 10.81 6.50 -6.31
C LYS A 141 9.31 6.74 -6.55
N LEU A 142 8.55 7.16 -5.53
CA LEU A 142 7.13 7.46 -5.72
C LEU A 142 6.96 8.67 -6.66
N PRO A 143 5.94 8.64 -7.53
CA PRO A 143 5.57 9.78 -8.35
C PRO A 143 5.32 11.05 -7.52
N ARG A 144 5.62 12.21 -8.11
CA ARG A 144 5.56 13.51 -7.44
C ARG A 144 4.25 13.78 -6.69
N PHE A 145 3.12 13.32 -7.23
CA PHE A 145 1.80 13.58 -6.63
C PHE A 145 1.63 12.99 -5.21
N TYR A 146 2.42 11.96 -4.82
CA TYR A 146 2.45 11.42 -3.46
C TYR A 146 3.10 12.37 -2.45
N HIS A 147 4.01 13.22 -2.91
CA HIS A 147 4.79 14.12 -2.05
C HIS A 147 4.09 15.46 -1.82
N GLU A 148 3.16 15.84 -2.69
CA GLU A 148 2.49 17.13 -2.67
C GLU A 148 1.50 17.24 -1.51
N ALA A 149 1.69 18.23 -0.63
CA ALA A 149 0.83 18.47 0.53
C ALA A 149 -0.65 18.66 0.14
N ARG A 150 -0.92 19.33 -1.00
CA ARG A 150 -2.28 19.57 -1.53
C ARG A 150 -3.02 18.28 -1.91
N ASN A 151 -2.33 17.17 -2.13
CA ASN A 151 -2.91 15.89 -2.50
C ASN A 151 -3.17 14.97 -1.29
N ARG A 152 -2.62 15.31 -0.12
CA ARG A 152 -2.59 14.44 1.07
C ARG A 152 -3.96 13.94 1.47
N GLU A 153 -4.92 14.84 1.63
CA GLU A 153 -6.28 14.48 2.06
C GLU A 153 -7.00 13.59 1.03
N ALA A 154 -6.87 13.93 -0.25
CA ALA A 154 -7.47 13.13 -1.31
C ALA A 154 -6.80 11.75 -1.46
N LEU A 155 -5.47 11.66 -1.29
CA LEU A 155 -4.74 10.38 -1.27
C LEU A 155 -5.16 9.52 -0.07
N ARG A 156 -5.38 10.13 1.09
CA ARG A 156 -5.86 9.43 2.29
C ARG A 156 -7.19 8.72 2.02
N LYS A 157 -8.15 9.41 1.41
CA LYS A 157 -9.45 8.83 1.01
C LYS A 157 -9.28 7.68 -0.01
N VAL A 158 -8.26 7.75 -0.88
CA VAL A 158 -7.95 6.65 -1.80
C VAL A 158 -7.40 5.45 -1.04
N ILE A 159 -6.48 5.66 -0.09
CA ILE A 159 -5.94 4.60 0.75
C ILE A 159 -7.05 3.93 1.58
N GLU A 160 -7.93 4.71 2.20
CA GLU A 160 -9.09 4.18 2.96
C GLU A 160 -9.98 3.27 2.08
N ARG A 161 -10.25 3.65 0.83
CA ARG A 161 -10.97 2.77 -0.12
C ARG A 161 -10.21 1.49 -0.46
N LEU A 162 -8.88 1.54 -0.54
CA LEU A 162 -8.07 0.35 -0.75
C LEU A 162 -8.06 -0.55 0.49
N GLU A 163 -8.09 0.02 1.69
CA GLU A 163 -8.21 -0.75 2.95
C GLU A 163 -9.53 -1.53 3.03
N GLN A 164 -10.62 -1.00 2.51
CA GLN A 164 -11.90 -1.74 2.43
C GLN A 164 -11.81 -3.01 1.59
N LYS A 165 -10.78 -3.15 0.73
CA LYS A 165 -10.53 -4.36 -0.06
C LYS A 165 -9.66 -5.40 0.69
N LEU A 166 -9.22 -5.11 1.90
CA LEU A 166 -8.38 -6.04 2.67
C LEU A 166 -9.20 -7.23 3.21
N ASN A 167 -10.49 -6.98 3.46
CA ASN A 167 -11.47 -7.95 3.98
C ASN A 167 -12.06 -8.82 2.87
#